data_df38e1d247dad05329039a94b0ff7713
#
_entry.id   df38e1d247dad05329039a94b0ff7713
#
_cell.length_a   1.000
_cell.length_b   1.000
_cell.length_c   1.000
_cell.angle_alpha   90.00
_cell.angle_beta   90.00
_cell.angle_gamma   90.00
#
_symmetry.space_group_name_H-M   'P 1'
#
loop_
_entity.id
_entity.type
_entity.pdbx_description
1 polymer ?
#
loop_
_entity_poly.entity_id
_entity_poly.type
_entity_poly.pdbx_seq_one_letter_code
_entity_poly.pdbx_strand_id
1 'polypeptide(L)'
;MSEVKKIATRASYGAALVELGKEHEDLAVLDADLAAATQTGMFKKEFPERHIDCGIAECNMVGIAAGLAATGKVPFASTFAMFAAGRAYEQIRNSVGYPHLNVKIGATHGGISVGEDGATHQCCEDFALMRVVPGMVVMSPADDIEAKAMVKAAYEYEGPVYMRFGRLAVPVINDNPDYKFEMGKGIVLREGKDVTIVANGLCVAASLEAAEKLAADGIEAKVINIHTIKPLDEDLIVAAAKETGKVVTVEEHSIIGGLGGAVCECLAEKAPVPVKRIGVNDRFGESGPADALLENYGLDGEGIYKQVKEFV
;
A
#
# COMPACT_ATOMS: atom_id res chain seq x y z
N MET A 1 -10.33 -2.84 28.46
CA MET A 1 -9.40 -2.73 27.31
C MET A 1 -9.64 -1.36 26.69
N SER A 2 -8.62 -0.51 26.55
CA SER A 2 -8.75 0.76 25.83
C SER A 2 -9.16 0.45 24.40
N GLU A 3 -10.11 1.21 23.87
CA GLU A 3 -10.56 1.08 22.48
C GLU A 3 -9.37 1.33 21.56
N VAL A 4 -9.07 0.38 20.67
CA VAL A 4 -7.94 0.49 19.74
C VAL A 4 -8.27 1.60 18.75
N LYS A 5 -7.44 2.64 18.69
CA LYS A 5 -7.59 3.75 17.77
C LYS A 5 -7.49 3.24 16.33
N LYS A 6 -8.49 3.54 15.50
CA LYS A 6 -8.51 3.18 14.08
C LYS A 6 -8.56 4.44 13.21
N ILE A 7 -7.72 4.51 12.19
CA ILE A 7 -7.64 5.65 11.26
C ILE A 7 -7.53 5.11 9.82
N ALA A 8 -8.27 5.69 8.90
CA ALA A 8 -8.13 5.37 7.47
C ALA A 8 -6.82 5.99 6.93
N THR A 9 -5.99 5.21 6.26
CA THR A 9 -4.68 5.69 5.76
C THR A 9 -4.81 6.81 4.74
N ARG A 10 -5.93 6.92 4.01
CA ARG A 10 -6.24 8.08 3.16
C ARG A 10 -6.39 9.39 3.96
N ALA A 11 -6.91 9.33 5.21
CA ALA A 11 -7.01 10.51 6.06
C ALA A 11 -5.63 10.94 6.55
N SER A 12 -4.76 9.98 6.86
CA SER A 12 -3.36 10.21 7.20
C SER A 12 -2.60 10.85 6.04
N TYR A 13 -2.88 10.40 4.80
CA TYR A 13 -2.34 10.99 3.57
C TYR A 13 -2.71 12.48 3.45
N GLY A 14 -4.00 12.81 3.55
CA GLY A 14 -4.46 14.20 3.48
C GLY A 14 -3.84 15.08 4.56
N ALA A 15 -3.73 14.58 5.81
CA ALA A 15 -3.09 15.30 6.91
C ALA A 15 -1.59 15.51 6.65
N ALA A 16 -0.88 14.51 6.17
CA ALA A 16 0.55 14.62 5.85
C ALA A 16 0.83 15.62 4.71
N LEU A 17 -0.04 15.70 3.71
CA LEU A 17 0.07 16.71 2.65
C LEU A 17 -0.05 18.13 3.22
N VAL A 18 -0.94 18.35 4.20
CA VAL A 18 -1.07 19.66 4.86
C VAL A 18 0.20 20.02 5.64
N GLU A 19 0.78 19.05 6.35
CA GLU A 19 2.04 19.25 7.09
C GLU A 19 3.18 19.61 6.12
N LEU A 20 3.37 18.84 5.05
CA LEU A 20 4.36 19.14 4.02
C LEU A 20 4.12 20.48 3.34
N GLY A 21 2.86 20.84 3.09
CA GLY A 21 2.51 22.10 2.45
C GLY A 21 2.89 23.34 3.26
N LYS A 22 2.99 23.23 4.60
CA LYS A 22 3.47 24.30 5.48
C LYS A 22 4.99 24.50 5.39
N GLU A 23 5.72 23.42 5.11
CA GLU A 23 7.18 23.42 5.11
C GLU A 23 7.75 23.65 3.69
N HIS A 24 6.98 23.34 2.62
CA HIS A 24 7.48 23.25 1.25
C HIS A 24 6.57 23.98 0.26
N GLU A 25 7.06 25.04 -0.36
CA GLU A 25 6.32 25.88 -1.33
C GLU A 25 6.30 25.29 -2.76
N ASP A 26 7.18 24.36 -3.04
CA ASP A 26 7.28 23.66 -4.33
C ASP A 26 6.29 22.47 -4.46
N LEU A 27 5.68 22.07 -3.33
CA LEU A 27 4.65 21.02 -3.31
C LEU A 27 3.35 21.52 -3.94
N ALA A 28 2.83 20.75 -4.91
CA ALA A 28 1.52 20.95 -5.50
C ALA A 28 0.68 19.66 -5.38
N VAL A 29 -0.62 19.80 -5.16
CA VAL A 29 -1.54 18.66 -5.03
C VAL A 29 -2.56 18.72 -6.15
N LEU A 30 -2.69 17.63 -6.90
CA LEU A 30 -3.66 17.51 -7.99
C LEU A 30 -4.72 16.46 -7.63
N ASP A 31 -5.93 16.68 -8.12
CA ASP A 31 -7.05 15.76 -7.93
C ASP A 31 -7.90 15.66 -9.20
N ALA A 32 -8.65 14.56 -9.34
CA ALA A 32 -9.56 14.32 -10.46
C ALA A 32 -11.02 14.34 -9.98
N ASP A 33 -11.48 15.46 -9.42
CA ASP A 33 -12.83 15.67 -8.85
C ASP A 33 -13.17 14.72 -7.68
N LEU A 34 -12.16 14.27 -6.95
CA LEU A 34 -12.29 13.33 -5.82
C LEU A 34 -11.70 13.85 -4.50
N ALA A 35 -11.44 15.17 -4.39
CA ALA A 35 -10.73 15.76 -3.27
C ALA A 35 -11.32 15.41 -1.88
N ALA A 36 -12.64 15.28 -1.77
CA ALA A 36 -13.30 14.85 -0.54
C ALA A 36 -13.01 13.36 -0.21
N ALA A 37 -13.00 12.49 -1.21
CA ALA A 37 -12.77 11.06 -1.04
C ALA A 37 -11.29 10.73 -0.81
N THR A 38 -10.39 11.34 -1.56
CA THR A 38 -8.93 11.18 -1.44
C THR A 38 -8.36 11.89 -0.20
N GLN A 39 -9.13 12.77 0.42
CA GLN A 39 -8.76 13.66 1.54
C GLN A 39 -7.77 14.78 1.13
N THR A 40 -7.49 14.98 -0.14
CA THR A 40 -6.73 16.15 -0.64
C THR A 40 -7.47 17.47 -0.44
N GLY A 41 -8.80 17.41 -0.19
CA GLY A 41 -9.61 18.54 0.24
C GLY A 41 -9.10 19.24 1.51
N MET A 42 -8.37 18.53 2.38
CA MET A 42 -7.67 19.14 3.53
C MET A 42 -6.59 20.10 3.06
N PHE A 43 -5.78 19.68 2.09
CA PHE A 43 -4.76 20.55 1.48
C PHE A 43 -5.38 21.72 0.70
N LYS A 44 -6.43 21.45 -0.10
CA LYS A 44 -7.17 22.48 -0.85
C LYS A 44 -7.67 23.62 0.06
N LYS A 45 -8.10 23.29 1.28
CA LYS A 45 -8.61 24.27 2.25
C LYS A 45 -7.51 25.22 2.76
N GLU A 46 -6.31 24.68 3.01
CA GLU A 46 -5.18 25.46 3.57
C GLU A 46 -4.36 26.16 2.47
N PHE A 47 -4.25 25.54 1.29
CA PHE A 47 -3.41 26.01 0.17
C PHE A 47 -4.16 25.95 -1.18
N PRO A 48 -5.25 26.73 -1.34
CA PRO A 48 -6.09 26.65 -2.54
C PRO A 48 -5.34 26.96 -3.83
N GLU A 49 -4.32 27.81 -3.79
CA GLU A 49 -3.49 28.21 -4.94
C GLU A 49 -2.50 27.13 -5.40
N ARG A 50 -2.27 26.11 -4.58
CA ARG A 50 -1.39 24.97 -4.87
C ARG A 50 -2.16 23.66 -5.06
N HIS A 51 -3.50 23.72 -5.01
CA HIS A 51 -4.37 22.60 -5.31
C HIS A 51 -5.01 22.79 -6.69
N ILE A 52 -4.88 21.76 -7.53
CA ILE A 52 -5.37 21.78 -8.92
C ILE A 52 -6.38 20.66 -9.08
N ASP A 53 -7.65 21.00 -9.27
CA ASP A 53 -8.69 20.06 -9.64
C ASP A 53 -8.74 19.96 -11.17
N CYS A 54 -8.43 18.79 -11.69
CA CYS A 54 -8.37 18.53 -13.14
C CYS A 54 -9.70 18.05 -13.73
N GLY A 55 -10.76 17.97 -12.91
CA GLY A 55 -12.02 17.30 -13.25
C GLY A 55 -11.84 15.78 -13.39
N ILE A 56 -12.86 15.09 -13.87
CA ILE A 56 -12.83 13.62 -14.05
C ILE A 56 -11.96 13.28 -15.29
N ALA A 57 -10.65 13.51 -15.18
CA ALA A 57 -9.69 13.41 -16.27
C ALA A 57 -8.30 12.97 -15.79
N GLU A 58 -8.17 11.75 -15.28
CA GLU A 58 -6.97 11.24 -14.63
C GLU A 58 -5.75 11.22 -15.56
N CYS A 59 -5.94 10.91 -16.84
CA CYS A 59 -4.86 10.99 -17.84
C CYS A 59 -4.32 12.42 -17.96
N ASN A 60 -5.20 13.43 -17.99
CA ASN A 60 -4.81 14.83 -18.02
C ASN A 60 -4.14 15.26 -16.72
N MET A 61 -4.67 14.82 -15.56
CA MET A 61 -4.07 15.09 -14.25
C MET A 61 -2.61 14.61 -14.18
N VAL A 62 -2.34 13.39 -14.62
CA VAL A 62 -0.97 12.84 -14.64
C VAL A 62 -0.09 13.60 -15.63
N GLY A 63 -0.62 14.02 -16.79
CA GLY A 63 0.10 14.86 -17.75
C GLY A 63 0.47 16.23 -17.17
N ILE A 64 -0.46 16.88 -16.44
CA ILE A 64 -0.20 18.15 -15.74
C ILE A 64 0.85 17.95 -14.64
N ALA A 65 0.74 16.86 -13.85
CA ALA A 65 1.72 16.54 -12.82
C ALA A 65 3.12 16.33 -13.41
N ALA A 66 3.23 15.62 -14.53
CA ALA A 66 4.51 15.45 -15.24
C ALA A 66 5.09 16.81 -15.71
N GLY A 67 4.25 17.70 -16.23
CA GLY A 67 4.66 19.06 -16.62
C GLY A 67 5.14 19.88 -15.43
N LEU A 68 4.46 19.84 -14.30
CA LEU A 68 4.87 20.52 -13.06
C LEU A 68 6.21 19.97 -12.54
N ALA A 69 6.38 18.65 -12.53
CA ALA A 69 7.64 18.03 -12.12
C ALA A 69 8.81 18.45 -13.02
N ALA A 70 8.60 18.56 -14.33
CA ALA A 70 9.60 19.03 -15.28
C ALA A 70 10.01 20.50 -15.05
N THR A 71 9.22 21.29 -14.32
CA THR A 71 9.54 22.67 -13.91
C THR A 71 10.16 22.75 -12.50
N GLY A 72 10.46 21.62 -11.85
CA GLY A 72 11.06 21.56 -10.53
C GLY A 72 10.08 21.61 -9.35
N LYS A 73 8.77 21.45 -9.61
CA LYS A 73 7.77 21.24 -8.54
C LYS A 73 7.71 19.78 -8.13
N VAL A 74 7.17 19.52 -6.92
CA VAL A 74 6.89 18.18 -6.42
C VAL A 74 5.37 17.94 -6.39
N PRO A 75 4.78 17.47 -7.51
CA PRO A 75 3.34 17.24 -7.59
C PRO A 75 2.94 15.89 -6.96
N PHE A 76 1.87 15.93 -6.15
CA PHE A 76 1.13 14.77 -5.66
C PHE A 76 -0.17 14.66 -6.46
N ALA A 77 -0.26 13.69 -7.37
CA ALA A 77 -1.44 13.42 -8.19
C ALA A 77 -2.31 12.35 -7.53
N SER A 78 -3.53 12.73 -7.15
CA SER A 78 -4.39 11.94 -6.27
C SER A 78 -5.71 11.54 -6.94
N THR A 79 -6.02 10.26 -6.93
CA THR A 79 -7.31 9.69 -7.37
C THR A 79 -7.47 8.30 -6.75
N PHE A 80 -8.53 7.55 -7.11
CA PHE A 80 -8.66 6.16 -6.70
C PHE A 80 -7.63 5.28 -7.40
N ALA A 81 -7.19 4.22 -6.72
CA ALA A 81 -6.18 3.31 -7.25
C ALA A 81 -6.58 2.73 -8.62
N MET A 82 -7.86 2.37 -8.81
CA MET A 82 -8.37 1.86 -10.09
C MET A 82 -8.22 2.90 -11.21
N PHE A 83 -8.43 4.17 -10.92
CA PHE A 83 -8.36 5.23 -11.94
C PHE A 83 -6.93 5.68 -12.19
N ALA A 84 -6.06 5.66 -11.18
CA ALA A 84 -4.63 5.88 -11.37
C ALA A 84 -4.00 4.72 -12.16
N ALA A 85 -4.05 3.51 -11.62
CA ALA A 85 -3.37 2.34 -12.18
C ALA A 85 -4.03 1.81 -13.45
N GLY A 86 -5.37 1.89 -13.58
CA GLY A 86 -6.09 1.42 -14.75
C GLY A 86 -6.18 2.47 -15.84
N ARG A 87 -6.86 3.60 -15.57
CA ARG A 87 -7.16 4.61 -16.60
C ARG A 87 -5.93 5.39 -17.03
N ALA A 88 -5.10 5.86 -16.10
CA ALA A 88 -3.94 6.69 -16.39
C ALA A 88 -2.60 5.93 -16.48
N TYR A 89 -2.65 4.60 -16.61
CA TYR A 89 -1.45 3.75 -16.62
C TYR A 89 -0.43 4.17 -17.67
N GLU A 90 -0.87 4.44 -18.89
CA GLU A 90 0.01 4.82 -19.99
C GLU A 90 0.74 6.14 -19.67
N GLN A 91 0.02 7.15 -19.15
CA GLN A 91 0.61 8.43 -18.77
C GLN A 91 1.59 8.29 -17.59
N ILE A 92 1.25 7.47 -16.58
CA ILE A 92 2.17 7.16 -15.49
C ILE A 92 3.44 6.50 -16.04
N ARG A 93 3.30 5.52 -16.91
CA ARG A 93 4.45 4.82 -17.52
C ARG A 93 5.31 5.72 -18.39
N ASN A 94 4.70 6.44 -19.34
CA ASN A 94 5.42 7.15 -20.40
C ASN A 94 5.74 8.60 -20.05
N SER A 95 4.85 9.29 -19.34
CA SER A 95 5.04 10.71 -19.02
C SER A 95 5.73 10.92 -17.66
N VAL A 96 5.69 9.92 -16.76
CA VAL A 96 6.30 9.99 -15.42
C VAL A 96 7.44 9.01 -15.28
N GLY A 97 7.21 7.71 -15.48
CA GLY A 97 8.20 6.67 -15.26
C GLY A 97 9.37 6.72 -16.24
N TYR A 98 9.09 6.80 -17.56
CA TYR A 98 10.13 6.79 -18.59
C TYR A 98 11.14 7.94 -18.47
N PRO A 99 10.72 9.20 -18.29
CA PRO A 99 11.62 10.33 -18.04
C PRO A 99 12.08 10.43 -16.58
N HIS A 100 11.65 9.52 -15.68
CA HIS A 100 11.98 9.48 -14.26
C HIS A 100 11.65 10.79 -13.52
N LEU A 101 10.48 11.35 -13.79
CA LEU A 101 10.04 12.61 -13.19
C LEU A 101 9.63 12.45 -11.73
N ASN A 102 9.86 13.50 -10.95
CA ASN A 102 9.58 13.55 -9.52
C ASN A 102 8.09 13.74 -9.23
N VAL A 103 7.24 12.77 -9.63
CA VAL A 103 5.79 12.77 -9.42
C VAL A 103 5.41 11.72 -8.38
N LYS A 104 4.53 12.10 -7.44
CA LYS A 104 3.98 11.23 -6.42
C LYS A 104 2.54 10.89 -6.74
N ILE A 105 2.24 9.61 -6.96
CA ILE A 105 0.88 9.15 -7.22
C ILE A 105 0.27 8.74 -5.88
N GLY A 106 -0.69 9.50 -5.38
CA GLY A 106 -1.45 9.23 -4.17
C GLY A 106 -2.73 8.46 -4.49
N ALA A 107 -2.62 7.14 -4.62
CA ALA A 107 -3.72 6.26 -5.02
C ALA A 107 -4.52 5.79 -3.80
N THR A 108 -5.72 6.33 -3.61
CA THR A 108 -6.61 5.91 -2.51
C THR A 108 -7.60 4.82 -2.94
N HIS A 109 -8.33 4.24 -2.00
CA HIS A 109 -9.36 3.24 -2.31
C HIS A 109 -8.82 2.03 -3.08
N GLY A 110 -7.64 1.51 -2.71
CA GLY A 110 -7.11 0.26 -3.27
C GLY A 110 -7.78 -0.96 -2.62
N GLY A 111 -7.93 -2.04 -3.39
CA GLY A 111 -8.41 -3.34 -2.91
C GLY A 111 -9.91 -3.48 -2.78
N ILE A 112 -10.34 -4.60 -2.18
CA ILE A 112 -11.76 -4.95 -2.02
C ILE A 112 -12.45 -4.20 -0.88
N SER A 113 -11.69 -3.66 0.09
CA SER A 113 -12.22 -2.87 1.21
C SER A 113 -12.77 -1.49 0.82
N VAL A 114 -12.74 -1.15 -0.48
CA VAL A 114 -13.57 -0.07 -1.05
C VAL A 114 -15.03 -0.30 -0.73
N GLY A 115 -15.48 -1.55 -0.70
CA GLY A 115 -16.78 -1.92 -0.18
C GLY A 115 -17.88 -1.85 -1.22
N GLU A 116 -18.94 -1.06 -0.92
CA GLU A 116 -20.20 -1.03 -1.64
C GLU A 116 -20.07 -0.58 -3.12
N ASP A 117 -19.04 0.21 -3.44
CA ASP A 117 -18.78 0.67 -4.82
C ASP A 117 -18.49 -0.49 -5.79
N GLY A 118 -18.03 -1.62 -5.24
CA GLY A 118 -17.91 -2.88 -5.97
C GLY A 118 -16.76 -2.95 -6.97
N ALA A 119 -16.77 -4.00 -7.80
CA ALA A 119 -15.68 -4.41 -8.67
C ALA A 119 -15.12 -3.32 -9.60
N THR A 120 -15.96 -2.36 -10.02
CA THR A 120 -15.52 -1.28 -10.93
C THR A 120 -14.61 -0.25 -10.26
N HIS A 121 -14.59 -0.19 -8.93
CA HIS A 121 -13.79 0.72 -8.12
C HIS A 121 -12.72 0.01 -7.29
N GLN A 122 -12.90 -1.28 -7.04
CA GLN A 122 -11.97 -2.13 -6.31
C GLN A 122 -10.77 -2.47 -7.19
N CYS A 123 -9.62 -1.87 -6.90
CA CYS A 123 -8.38 -2.14 -7.63
C CYS A 123 -7.60 -3.25 -6.93
N CYS A 124 -7.54 -4.42 -7.56
CA CYS A 124 -6.78 -5.58 -7.08
C CYS A 124 -5.54 -5.86 -7.93
N GLU A 125 -5.15 -4.97 -8.84
CA GLU A 125 -4.06 -5.16 -9.82
C GLU A 125 -3.04 -4.03 -9.86
N ASP A 126 -3.22 -2.99 -9.04
CA ASP A 126 -2.38 -1.79 -9.07
C ASP A 126 -0.90 -2.06 -8.72
N PHE A 127 -0.62 -2.89 -7.74
CA PHE A 127 0.77 -3.25 -7.43
C PHE A 127 1.44 -3.96 -8.59
N ALA A 128 0.75 -4.89 -9.25
CA ALA A 128 1.26 -5.60 -10.42
C ALA A 128 1.60 -4.63 -11.55
N LEU A 129 0.69 -3.70 -11.86
CA LEU A 129 0.86 -2.69 -12.91
C LEU A 129 1.99 -1.71 -12.60
N MET A 130 2.10 -1.25 -11.36
CA MET A 130 3.12 -0.28 -10.96
C MET A 130 4.50 -0.91 -10.77
N ARG A 131 4.58 -2.16 -10.31
CA ARG A 131 5.85 -2.86 -10.15
C ARG A 131 6.61 -3.05 -11.46
N VAL A 132 5.93 -3.24 -12.58
CA VAL A 132 6.59 -3.46 -13.87
C VAL A 132 7.12 -2.17 -14.50
N VAL A 133 6.75 -1.00 -14.00
CA VAL A 133 7.28 0.29 -14.49
C VAL A 133 8.71 0.48 -13.97
N PRO A 134 9.74 0.59 -14.86
CA PRO A 134 11.12 0.78 -14.43
C PRO A 134 11.30 2.05 -13.58
N GLY A 135 12.06 1.95 -12.49
CA GLY A 135 12.34 3.07 -11.58
C GLY A 135 11.18 3.52 -10.69
N MET A 136 9.96 3.02 -10.87
CA MET A 136 8.83 3.32 -10.00
C MET A 136 9.03 2.70 -8.62
N VAL A 137 8.92 3.50 -7.56
CA VAL A 137 8.78 3.03 -6.18
C VAL A 137 7.31 2.71 -5.89
N VAL A 138 7.04 1.59 -5.21
CA VAL A 138 5.65 1.14 -4.92
C VAL A 138 5.52 0.86 -3.44
N MET A 139 4.59 1.57 -2.77
CA MET A 139 4.42 1.53 -1.32
C MET A 139 2.96 1.42 -0.89
N SER A 140 2.71 0.80 0.26
CA SER A 140 1.39 0.69 0.91
C SER A 140 1.54 0.64 2.42
N PRO A 141 1.07 1.65 3.18
CA PRO A 141 1.26 1.71 4.62
C PRO A 141 0.25 0.84 5.37
N ALA A 142 0.68 0.29 6.51
CA ALA A 142 -0.15 -0.52 7.38
C ALA A 142 -1.07 0.31 8.31
N ASP A 143 -0.68 1.54 8.67
CA ASP A 143 -1.43 2.39 9.62
C ASP A 143 -1.21 3.89 9.42
N ASP A 144 -1.79 4.71 10.33
CA ASP A 144 -1.67 6.18 10.34
C ASP A 144 -0.23 6.68 10.43
N ILE A 145 0.55 6.10 11.34
CA ILE A 145 1.93 6.55 11.61
C ILE A 145 2.81 6.27 10.40
N GLU A 146 2.73 5.06 9.88
CA GLU A 146 3.46 4.65 8.69
C GLU A 146 3.04 5.45 7.46
N ALA A 147 1.74 5.72 7.29
CA ALA A 147 1.23 6.50 6.17
C ALA A 147 1.81 7.91 6.14
N LYS A 148 1.87 8.61 7.28
CA LYS A 148 2.45 9.96 7.38
C LYS A 148 3.95 9.94 7.11
N ALA A 149 4.67 9.00 7.69
CA ALA A 149 6.11 8.83 7.47
C ALA A 149 6.42 8.50 6.00
N MET A 150 5.61 7.64 5.37
CA MET A 150 5.72 7.28 3.96
C MET A 150 5.52 8.47 3.02
N VAL A 151 4.53 9.33 3.29
CA VAL A 151 4.27 10.54 2.48
C VAL A 151 5.45 11.50 2.56
N LYS A 152 6.03 11.68 3.75
CA LYS A 152 7.24 12.49 3.94
C LYS A 152 8.43 11.91 3.19
N ALA A 153 8.69 10.61 3.34
CA ALA A 153 9.78 9.94 2.62
C ALA A 153 9.58 9.97 1.10
N ALA A 154 8.33 9.90 0.62
CA ALA A 154 8.03 10.06 -0.80
C ALA A 154 8.34 11.46 -1.30
N TYR A 155 8.07 12.52 -0.52
CA TYR A 155 8.44 13.88 -0.87
C TYR A 155 9.96 14.05 -0.97
N GLU A 156 10.72 13.50 -0.03
CA GLU A 156 12.18 13.58 0.04
C GLU A 156 12.89 12.76 -1.08
N TYR A 157 12.23 11.72 -1.60
CA TYR A 157 12.78 10.89 -2.69
C TYR A 157 12.64 11.58 -4.04
N GLU A 158 13.72 11.71 -4.80
CA GLU A 158 13.69 12.24 -6.16
C GLU A 158 13.40 11.12 -7.16
N GLY A 159 12.22 11.17 -7.77
CA GLY A 159 11.76 10.16 -8.73
C GLY A 159 10.28 9.79 -8.55
N PRO A 160 9.78 8.87 -9.40
CA PRO A 160 8.38 8.49 -9.40
C PRO A 160 8.05 7.54 -8.24
N VAL A 161 6.96 7.85 -7.53
CA VAL A 161 6.48 7.04 -6.40
C VAL A 161 4.98 6.79 -6.55
N TYR A 162 4.57 5.54 -6.41
CA TYR A 162 3.18 5.11 -6.27
C TYR A 162 2.91 4.71 -4.82
N MET A 163 1.95 5.36 -4.19
CA MET A 163 1.52 5.10 -2.81
C MET A 163 0.07 4.69 -2.81
N ARG A 164 -0.24 3.52 -2.24
CA ARG A 164 -1.61 3.02 -2.11
C ARG A 164 -2.14 3.21 -0.72
N PHE A 165 -3.31 3.85 -0.59
CA PHE A 165 -3.99 4.09 0.68
C PHE A 165 -5.38 3.42 0.71
N GLY A 166 -5.79 2.91 1.88
CA GLY A 166 -7.10 2.31 2.09
C GLY A 166 -8.20 3.33 2.43
N ARG A 167 -9.45 2.95 2.11
CA ARG A 167 -10.67 3.65 2.55
C ARG A 167 -11.03 3.27 3.99
N LEU A 168 -10.89 1.99 4.34
CA LEU A 168 -11.25 1.45 5.66
C LEU A 168 -10.32 1.99 6.75
N ALA A 169 -10.87 2.30 7.92
CA ALA A 169 -10.07 2.65 9.09
C ALA A 169 -9.42 1.39 9.67
N VAL A 170 -8.09 1.44 9.83
CA VAL A 170 -7.26 0.34 10.33
C VAL A 170 -6.69 0.65 11.71
N PRO A 171 -6.39 -0.37 12.55
CA PRO A 171 -5.73 -0.18 13.83
C PRO A 171 -4.39 0.54 13.68
N VAL A 172 -4.05 1.42 14.62
CA VAL A 172 -2.70 1.98 14.74
C VAL A 172 -1.83 0.94 15.46
N ILE A 173 -0.86 0.40 14.74
CA ILE A 173 0.01 -0.71 15.21
C ILE A 173 1.47 -0.26 15.41
N ASN A 174 1.88 0.84 14.79
CA ASN A 174 3.23 1.37 14.84
C ASN A 174 3.39 2.49 15.92
N ASP A 175 2.49 2.55 16.91
CA ASP A 175 2.57 3.51 18.03
C ASP A 175 3.71 3.15 18.99
N ASN A 176 4.92 3.29 18.46
CA ASN A 176 6.17 3.01 19.15
C ASN A 176 7.11 4.22 18.93
N PRO A 177 7.65 4.85 19.99
CA PRO A 177 8.56 5.97 19.85
C PRO A 177 9.86 5.66 19.09
N ASP A 178 10.21 4.38 18.98
CA ASP A 178 11.38 3.93 18.19
C ASP A 178 11.04 3.61 16.73
N TYR A 179 9.77 3.77 16.32
CA TYR A 179 9.37 3.53 14.92
C TYR A 179 10.14 4.43 13.95
N LYS A 180 10.74 3.80 12.95
CA LYS A 180 11.42 4.50 11.86
C LYS A 180 10.96 3.94 10.52
N PHE A 181 10.50 4.82 9.65
CA PHE A 181 10.22 4.48 8.26
C PHE A 181 11.52 4.59 7.44
N GLU A 182 11.85 3.54 6.73
CA GLU A 182 12.97 3.53 5.78
C GLU A 182 12.48 2.88 4.47
N MET A 183 12.45 3.67 3.40
CA MET A 183 11.99 3.20 2.09
C MET A 183 12.83 2.00 1.63
N GLY A 184 12.16 0.92 1.22
CA GLY A 184 12.84 -0.31 0.78
C GLY A 184 13.22 -1.27 1.91
N LYS A 185 12.87 -0.96 3.17
CA LYS A 185 13.09 -1.84 4.31
C LYS A 185 11.79 -2.38 4.87
N GLY A 186 11.78 -3.67 5.23
CA GLY A 186 10.69 -4.30 5.96
C GLY A 186 10.88 -4.20 7.47
N ILE A 187 9.80 -4.42 8.22
CA ILE A 187 9.79 -4.36 9.68
C ILE A 187 9.29 -5.69 10.24
N VAL A 188 10.10 -6.34 11.10
CA VAL A 188 9.66 -7.49 11.88
C VAL A 188 8.79 -7.00 13.03
N LEU A 189 7.49 -7.30 12.99
CA LEU A 189 6.54 -6.91 14.02
C LEU A 189 6.34 -8.00 15.09
N ARG A 190 6.58 -9.25 14.72
CA ARG A 190 6.51 -10.40 15.62
C ARG A 190 7.59 -11.41 15.23
N GLU A 191 8.32 -11.90 16.20
CA GLU A 191 9.24 -13.02 16.01
C GLU A 191 8.50 -14.37 16.01
N GLY A 192 9.05 -15.36 15.32
CA GLY A 192 8.51 -16.70 15.18
C GLY A 192 9.46 -17.59 14.40
N LYS A 193 9.31 -18.91 14.52
CA LYS A 193 10.25 -19.91 13.97
C LYS A 193 9.61 -20.95 13.04
N ASP A 194 8.28 -21.07 13.03
CA ASP A 194 7.59 -22.16 12.34
C ASP A 194 7.11 -21.76 10.93
N VAL A 195 6.78 -20.48 10.74
CA VAL A 195 6.35 -19.89 9.46
C VAL A 195 6.58 -18.39 9.45
N THR A 196 6.91 -17.81 8.30
CA THR A 196 6.95 -16.35 8.12
C THR A 196 5.70 -15.88 7.38
N ILE A 197 5.00 -14.90 7.95
CA ILE A 197 3.89 -14.17 7.30
C ILE A 197 4.42 -12.81 6.86
N VAL A 198 4.40 -12.56 5.57
CA VAL A 198 4.82 -11.30 4.93
C VAL A 198 3.58 -10.57 4.47
N ALA A 199 3.28 -9.43 5.05
CA ALA A 199 2.05 -8.69 4.77
C ALA A 199 2.31 -7.22 4.43
N ASN A 200 1.33 -6.56 3.81
CA ASN A 200 1.34 -5.11 3.58
C ASN A 200 -0.05 -4.50 3.83
N GLY A 201 -0.07 -3.19 3.95
CA GLY A 201 -1.31 -2.45 4.09
C GLY A 201 -2.19 -2.95 5.26
N LEU A 202 -3.50 -2.96 5.05
CA LEU A 202 -4.45 -3.41 6.08
C LEU A 202 -4.27 -4.88 6.51
N CYS A 203 -3.68 -5.71 5.66
CA CYS A 203 -3.45 -7.12 5.97
C CYS A 203 -2.40 -7.34 7.07
N VAL A 204 -1.61 -6.33 7.43
CA VAL A 204 -0.61 -6.44 8.51
C VAL A 204 -1.28 -6.65 9.87
N ALA A 205 -2.27 -5.82 10.21
CA ALA A 205 -3.02 -5.97 11.47
C ALA A 205 -3.74 -7.32 11.55
N ALA A 206 -4.39 -7.74 10.46
CA ALA A 206 -5.05 -9.05 10.37
C ALA A 206 -4.05 -10.22 10.49
N SER A 207 -2.82 -10.05 9.97
CA SER A 207 -1.76 -11.05 10.10
C SER A 207 -1.23 -11.17 11.54
N LEU A 208 -1.16 -10.07 12.29
CA LEU A 208 -0.82 -10.09 13.71
C LEU A 208 -1.90 -10.81 14.51
N GLU A 209 -3.18 -10.54 14.25
CA GLU A 209 -4.29 -11.26 14.87
C GLU A 209 -4.25 -12.77 14.55
N ALA A 210 -3.97 -13.14 13.30
CA ALA A 210 -3.82 -14.52 12.90
C ALA A 210 -2.64 -15.21 13.63
N ALA A 211 -1.52 -14.50 13.79
CA ALA A 211 -0.34 -15.01 14.49
C ALA A 211 -0.61 -15.27 15.99
N GLU A 212 -1.44 -14.46 16.64
CA GLU A 212 -1.88 -14.72 18.02
C GLU A 212 -2.70 -16.01 18.13
N LYS A 213 -3.61 -16.24 17.17
CA LYS A 213 -4.41 -17.47 17.12
C LYS A 213 -3.56 -18.71 16.82
N LEU A 214 -2.57 -18.59 15.93
CA LEU A 214 -1.61 -19.65 15.63
C LEU A 214 -0.78 -20.02 16.87
N ALA A 215 -0.33 -19.03 17.64
CA ALA A 215 0.42 -19.26 18.87
C ALA A 215 -0.40 -20.04 19.92
N ALA A 216 -1.71 -19.81 20.01
CA ALA A 216 -2.60 -20.61 20.87
C ALA A 216 -2.66 -22.09 20.45
N ASP A 217 -2.38 -22.40 19.19
CA ASP A 217 -2.25 -23.76 18.67
C ASP A 217 -0.79 -24.29 18.70
N GLY A 218 0.16 -23.53 19.25
CA GLY A 218 1.57 -23.89 19.33
C GLY A 218 2.38 -23.63 18.07
N ILE A 219 1.88 -22.82 17.14
CA ILE A 219 2.57 -22.42 15.90
C ILE A 219 3.09 -20.99 16.07
N GLU A 220 4.41 -20.82 16.12
CA GLU A 220 5.07 -19.52 16.29
C GLU A 220 5.33 -18.86 14.93
N ALA A 221 4.42 -17.99 14.50
CA ALA A 221 4.52 -17.25 13.25
C ALA A 221 5.33 -15.95 13.42
N LYS A 222 6.36 -15.77 12.56
CA LYS A 222 7.03 -14.48 12.35
C LYS A 222 6.14 -13.62 11.48
N VAL A 223 5.93 -12.33 11.83
CA VAL A 223 5.15 -11.38 11.02
C VAL A 223 6.03 -10.22 10.58
N ILE A 224 6.11 -10.03 9.28
CA ILE A 224 6.88 -8.96 8.63
C ILE A 224 5.93 -8.02 7.88
N ASN A 225 6.03 -6.74 8.19
CA ASN A 225 5.39 -5.68 7.41
C ASN A 225 6.32 -5.25 6.26
N ILE A 226 5.88 -5.40 5.02
CA ILE A 226 6.55 -4.90 3.82
C ILE A 226 5.76 -3.70 3.27
N HIS A 227 6.00 -2.54 3.84
CA HIS A 227 5.39 -1.28 3.38
C HIS A 227 5.92 -0.79 2.02
N THR A 228 7.11 -1.23 1.61
CA THR A 228 7.70 -0.96 0.30
C THR A 228 7.80 -2.25 -0.51
N ILE A 229 6.93 -2.38 -1.53
CA ILE A 229 6.86 -3.58 -2.36
C ILE A 229 7.94 -3.53 -3.45
N LYS A 230 8.31 -2.34 -3.88
CA LYS A 230 9.41 -2.08 -4.81
C LYS A 230 10.14 -0.77 -4.43
N PRO A 231 11.45 -0.82 -4.13
CA PRO A 231 12.27 -2.03 -4.03
C PRO A 231 11.85 -2.91 -2.84
N LEU A 232 11.92 -4.23 -3.02
CA LEU A 232 11.66 -5.20 -1.95
C LEU A 232 12.89 -5.30 -1.02
N ASP A 233 12.68 -5.46 0.28
CA ASP A 233 13.75 -5.84 1.22
C ASP A 233 14.06 -7.33 1.08
N GLU A 234 14.79 -7.66 0.03
CA GLU A 234 15.12 -9.05 -0.31
C GLU A 234 15.96 -9.73 0.77
N ASP A 235 16.88 -9.00 1.42
CA ASP A 235 17.73 -9.54 2.47
C ASP A 235 16.92 -10.01 3.67
N LEU A 236 15.94 -9.20 4.11
CA LEU A 236 15.03 -9.56 5.19
C LEU A 236 14.16 -10.77 4.82
N ILE A 237 13.60 -10.80 3.62
CA ILE A 237 12.77 -11.91 3.14
C ILE A 237 13.58 -13.21 3.06
N VAL A 238 14.78 -13.16 2.51
CA VAL A 238 15.68 -14.33 2.40
C VAL A 238 16.11 -14.85 3.78
N ALA A 239 16.45 -13.95 4.71
CA ALA A 239 16.81 -14.32 6.08
C ALA A 239 15.64 -15.02 6.79
N ALA A 240 14.45 -14.43 6.73
CA ALA A 240 13.25 -15.01 7.33
C ALA A 240 12.85 -16.36 6.73
N ALA A 241 12.95 -16.49 5.40
CA ALA A 241 12.67 -17.75 4.70
C ALA A 241 13.63 -18.89 5.12
N LYS A 242 14.92 -18.57 5.28
CA LYS A 242 15.91 -19.55 5.76
C LYS A 242 15.68 -19.96 7.22
N GLU A 243 15.18 -19.06 8.05
CA GLU A 243 14.91 -19.30 9.46
C GLU A 243 13.68 -20.20 9.67
N THR A 244 12.57 -19.92 8.98
CA THR A 244 11.29 -20.60 9.18
C THR A 244 11.00 -21.73 8.19
N GLY A 245 11.68 -21.75 7.04
CA GLY A 245 11.51 -22.77 6.00
C GLY A 245 10.18 -22.73 5.24
N LYS A 246 9.25 -21.88 5.62
CA LYS A 246 7.93 -21.68 4.99
C LYS A 246 7.53 -20.21 5.02
N VAL A 247 7.00 -19.70 3.91
CA VAL A 247 6.57 -18.30 3.79
C VAL A 247 5.11 -18.21 3.35
N VAL A 248 4.36 -17.33 3.97
CA VAL A 248 3.00 -16.95 3.55
C VAL A 248 3.00 -15.46 3.23
N THR A 249 2.48 -15.05 2.08
CA THR A 249 2.27 -13.64 1.75
C THR A 249 0.81 -13.29 1.89
N VAL A 250 0.51 -12.10 2.42
CA VAL A 250 -0.87 -11.63 2.64
C VAL A 250 -1.01 -10.22 2.10
N GLU A 251 -1.92 -10.05 1.14
CA GLU A 251 -2.16 -8.76 0.48
C GLU A 251 -3.62 -8.60 0.05
N GLU A 252 -4.15 -7.41 0.18
CA GLU A 252 -5.45 -7.03 -0.37
C GLU A 252 -5.31 -6.67 -1.85
N HIS A 253 -4.87 -7.64 -2.64
CA HIS A 253 -4.55 -7.52 -4.05
C HIS A 253 -4.68 -8.89 -4.70
N SER A 254 -4.72 -8.96 -6.03
CA SER A 254 -4.58 -10.25 -6.74
C SER A 254 -3.31 -10.97 -6.27
N ILE A 255 -3.40 -12.28 -6.09
CA ILE A 255 -2.21 -13.12 -5.84
C ILE A 255 -1.22 -13.09 -7.01
N ILE A 256 -1.58 -12.49 -8.15
CA ILE A 256 -0.77 -12.41 -9.36
C ILE A 256 -0.09 -11.03 -9.42
N GLY A 257 1.23 -11.01 -9.37
CA GLY A 257 2.05 -9.82 -9.63
C GLY A 257 2.20 -8.79 -8.49
N GLY A 258 1.47 -8.94 -7.38
CA GLY A 258 1.58 -8.08 -6.19
C GLY A 258 2.77 -8.41 -5.28
N LEU A 259 2.59 -8.26 -3.96
CA LEU A 259 3.58 -8.60 -2.94
C LEU A 259 3.96 -10.09 -3.02
N GLY A 260 2.98 -10.98 -3.13
CA GLY A 260 3.22 -12.42 -3.26
C GLY A 260 4.05 -12.77 -4.48
N GLY A 261 3.83 -12.09 -5.61
CA GLY A 261 4.66 -12.20 -6.80
C GLY A 261 6.11 -11.79 -6.52
N ALA A 262 6.33 -10.60 -5.91
CA ALA A 262 7.66 -10.09 -5.58
C ALA A 262 8.45 -11.04 -4.66
N VAL A 263 7.78 -11.54 -3.60
CA VAL A 263 8.40 -12.51 -2.66
C VAL A 263 8.73 -13.82 -3.34
N CYS A 264 7.82 -14.36 -4.18
CA CYS A 264 8.09 -15.59 -4.93
C CYS A 264 9.27 -15.44 -5.91
N GLU A 265 9.36 -14.33 -6.65
CA GLU A 265 10.45 -14.01 -7.56
C GLU A 265 11.80 -13.99 -6.78
N CYS A 266 11.86 -13.26 -5.67
CA CYS A 266 13.04 -13.19 -4.82
C CYS A 266 13.46 -14.57 -4.27
N LEU A 267 12.51 -15.32 -3.70
CA LEU A 267 12.80 -16.61 -3.06
C LEU A 267 13.17 -17.69 -4.07
N ALA A 268 12.56 -17.71 -5.26
CA ALA A 268 12.90 -18.66 -6.30
C ALA A 268 14.38 -18.59 -6.71
N GLU A 269 14.96 -17.39 -6.70
CA GLU A 269 16.35 -17.17 -7.07
C GLU A 269 17.34 -17.32 -5.90
N LYS A 270 16.95 -16.87 -4.68
CA LYS A 270 17.89 -16.68 -3.58
C LYS A 270 17.76 -17.67 -2.41
N ALA A 271 16.57 -18.18 -2.14
CA ALA A 271 16.28 -19.10 -1.03
C ALA A 271 14.96 -19.87 -1.27
N PRO A 272 14.94 -20.85 -2.17
CA PRO A 272 13.71 -21.58 -2.50
C PRO A 272 13.13 -22.32 -1.30
N VAL A 273 11.91 -21.95 -0.93
CA VAL A 273 11.10 -22.57 0.12
C VAL A 273 9.63 -22.65 -0.35
N PRO A 274 8.78 -23.48 0.26
CA PRO A 274 7.34 -23.43 0.02
C PRO A 274 6.76 -22.04 0.32
N VAL A 275 6.00 -21.47 -0.62
CA VAL A 275 5.33 -20.18 -0.46
C VAL A 275 3.83 -20.35 -0.71
N LYS A 276 3.00 -19.89 0.23
CA LYS A 276 1.55 -19.74 0.06
C LYS A 276 1.22 -18.26 -0.11
N ARG A 277 0.47 -17.92 -1.16
CA ARG A 277 -0.01 -16.56 -1.38
C ARG A 277 -1.47 -16.45 -0.94
N ILE A 278 -1.78 -15.53 -0.04
CA ILE A 278 -3.13 -15.18 0.41
C ILE A 278 -3.45 -13.79 -0.15
N GLY A 279 -4.53 -13.70 -0.91
CA GLY A 279 -4.98 -12.50 -1.60
C GLY A 279 -6.26 -12.79 -2.39
N VAL A 280 -6.58 -11.95 -3.35
CA VAL A 280 -7.70 -12.16 -4.27
C VAL A 280 -7.32 -13.20 -5.32
N ASN A 281 -8.03 -14.34 -5.32
CA ASN A 281 -7.73 -15.51 -6.14
C ASN A 281 -8.35 -15.40 -7.53
N ASP A 282 -7.70 -14.67 -8.45
CA ASP A 282 -8.07 -14.54 -9.87
C ASP A 282 -9.58 -14.37 -10.10
N ARG A 283 -10.18 -13.46 -9.34
CA ARG A 283 -11.60 -13.07 -9.45
C ARG A 283 -11.75 -11.58 -9.25
N PHE A 284 -12.79 -11.01 -9.83
CA PHE A 284 -13.17 -9.63 -9.55
C PHE A 284 -13.68 -9.48 -8.12
N GLY A 285 -13.65 -8.26 -7.62
CA GLY A 285 -14.34 -7.90 -6.39
C GLY A 285 -15.86 -7.91 -6.56
N GLU A 286 -16.56 -7.62 -5.47
CA GLU A 286 -18.02 -7.57 -5.41
C GLU A 286 -18.49 -6.47 -4.44
N SER A 287 -19.73 -6.03 -4.57
CA SER A 287 -20.30 -5.01 -3.69
C SER A 287 -20.71 -5.61 -2.35
N GLY A 288 -20.35 -4.95 -1.26
CA GLY A 288 -20.74 -5.35 0.09
C GLY A 288 -20.06 -4.49 1.15
N PRO A 289 -20.40 -4.64 2.44
CA PRO A 289 -19.67 -4.01 3.52
C PRO A 289 -18.20 -4.47 3.54
N ALA A 290 -17.28 -3.55 3.75
CA ALA A 290 -15.83 -3.83 3.65
C ALA A 290 -15.38 -5.02 4.53
N ASP A 291 -15.83 -5.07 5.80
CA ASP A 291 -15.46 -6.16 6.71
C ASP A 291 -16.02 -7.52 6.24
N ALA A 292 -17.24 -7.56 5.72
CA ALA A 292 -17.83 -8.78 5.17
C ALA A 292 -17.07 -9.27 3.90
N LEU A 293 -16.59 -8.33 3.09
CA LEU A 293 -15.76 -8.69 1.94
C LEU A 293 -14.41 -9.24 2.38
N LEU A 294 -13.73 -8.62 3.36
CA LEU A 294 -12.47 -9.15 3.90
C LEU A 294 -12.66 -10.57 4.44
N GLU A 295 -13.74 -10.85 5.18
CA GLU A 295 -14.10 -12.19 5.65
C GLU A 295 -14.34 -13.16 4.47
N ASN A 296 -15.15 -12.77 3.48
CA ASN A 296 -15.48 -13.61 2.31
C ASN A 296 -14.26 -13.96 1.45
N TYR A 297 -13.27 -13.07 1.42
CA TYR A 297 -12.01 -13.30 0.70
C TYR A 297 -10.93 -13.93 1.58
N GLY A 298 -11.21 -14.17 2.86
CA GLY A 298 -10.28 -14.78 3.82
C GLY A 298 -9.08 -13.91 4.13
N LEU A 299 -9.27 -12.57 4.12
CA LEU A 299 -8.26 -11.55 4.39
C LEU A 299 -8.38 -10.92 5.78
N ASP A 300 -9.35 -11.36 6.58
CA ASP A 300 -9.46 -11.08 8.01
C ASP A 300 -8.55 -11.99 8.84
N GLY A 301 -8.40 -11.70 10.13
CA GLY A 301 -7.54 -12.47 11.03
C GLY A 301 -7.90 -13.95 11.13
N GLU A 302 -9.18 -14.29 11.06
CA GLU A 302 -9.65 -15.68 11.10
C GLU A 302 -9.37 -16.42 9.79
N GLY A 303 -9.62 -15.78 8.66
CA GLY A 303 -9.37 -16.33 7.32
C GLY A 303 -7.88 -16.60 7.09
N ILE A 304 -7.03 -15.66 7.49
CA ILE A 304 -5.57 -15.80 7.40
C ILE A 304 -5.11 -16.95 8.33
N TYR A 305 -5.56 -16.98 9.59
CA TYR A 305 -5.24 -18.06 10.53
C TYR A 305 -5.54 -19.43 9.96
N LYS A 306 -6.75 -19.67 9.44
CA LYS A 306 -7.14 -20.96 8.86
C LYS A 306 -6.24 -21.39 7.71
N GLN A 307 -5.97 -20.45 6.78
CA GLN A 307 -5.15 -20.72 5.62
C GLN A 307 -3.69 -20.98 5.98
N VAL A 308 -3.12 -20.27 6.96
CA VAL A 308 -1.75 -20.51 7.44
C VAL A 308 -1.67 -21.85 8.17
N LYS A 309 -2.61 -22.15 9.06
CA LYS A 309 -2.66 -23.42 9.80
C LYS A 309 -2.74 -24.64 8.87
N GLU A 310 -3.48 -24.56 7.78
CA GLU A 310 -3.56 -25.62 6.76
C GLU A 310 -2.23 -25.82 6.03
N PHE A 311 -1.43 -24.77 5.89
CA PHE A 311 -0.17 -24.78 5.15
C PHE A 311 1.02 -25.24 5.99
N VAL A 312 1.00 -25.06 7.31
CA VAL A 312 2.10 -25.42 8.22
C VAL A 312 2.09 -26.89 8.59
#